data_4360ce00c981124999f82eb06ea0c52d
#
_entry.id   4360ce00c981124999f82eb06ea0c52d
#
_cell.length_a   1.000
_cell.length_b   1.000
_cell.length_c   1.000
_cell.angle_alpha   90.00
_cell.angle_beta   90.00
_cell.angle_gamma   90.00
#
_symmetry.space_group_name_H-M   'P 1'
#
loop_
_entity.id
_entity.type
_entity.pdbx_description
1 polymer ?
#
loop_
_entity_poly.entity_id
_entity_poly.type
_entity_poly.pdbx_seq_one_letter_code
_entity_poly.pdbx_strand_id
1 'polypeptide(L)'
;MYVCPWCGLTTFESHGDIIHCTKCGRKIRHLPTKELQGVDCDFPHRFVADWYDWQSSYINHTNLTELTEAPLYTENARCSLVIPNKRKQLLNKEATVQLYGDRIVVDDRVMPLGEPGAVVVLGKNKLHIYFGKELLQLKGGKRFNALKYVHFFHRYKNETAGDNNEFLGL
;
A
#
# COMPACT_ATOMS: atom_id res chain seq x y z
N MET A 1 -7.09 3.96 -2.30
CA MET A 1 -7.00 2.87 -3.28
C MET A 1 -5.63 2.84 -3.91
N TYR A 2 -5.20 1.70 -4.43
CA TYR A 2 -3.90 1.49 -5.10
C TYR A 2 -3.98 0.40 -6.19
N VAL A 3 -5.19 -0.12 -6.48
CA VAL A 3 -5.47 -0.99 -7.62
C VAL A 3 -6.60 -0.40 -8.44
N CYS A 4 -6.38 -0.26 -9.74
CA CYS A 4 -7.34 0.25 -10.69
C CYS A 4 -8.08 -0.92 -11.37
N PRO A 5 -9.42 -0.89 -11.46
CA PRO A 5 -10.18 -1.97 -12.09
C PRO A 5 -9.84 -2.20 -13.58
N TRP A 6 -9.25 -1.22 -14.23
CA TRP A 6 -8.95 -1.30 -15.67
C TRP A 6 -7.49 -1.61 -16.00
N CYS A 7 -6.54 -1.20 -15.11
CA CYS A 7 -5.11 -1.33 -15.45
C CYS A 7 -4.25 -1.93 -14.33
N GLY A 8 -4.86 -2.45 -13.25
CA GLY A 8 -4.17 -3.13 -12.14
C GLY A 8 -3.44 -2.18 -11.20
N LEU A 9 -2.28 -2.60 -10.71
CA LEU A 9 -1.48 -1.85 -9.73
C LEU A 9 -1.11 -0.46 -10.24
N THR A 10 -1.41 0.58 -9.43
CA THR A 10 -1.26 1.99 -9.79
C THR A 10 -1.38 2.91 -8.59
N THR A 11 -1.25 4.20 -8.83
CA THR A 11 -1.57 5.25 -7.86
C THR A 11 -2.75 6.09 -8.36
N PHE A 12 -3.37 6.82 -7.43
CA PHE A 12 -4.49 7.70 -7.73
C PHE A 12 -4.22 9.11 -7.22
N GLU A 13 -4.73 10.08 -7.95
CA GLU A 13 -4.79 11.47 -7.53
C GLU A 13 -6.25 11.90 -7.39
N SER A 14 -6.51 12.83 -6.48
CA SER A 14 -7.84 13.38 -6.27
C SER A 14 -7.82 14.90 -6.29
N HIS A 15 -8.78 15.48 -6.99
CA HIS A 15 -9.04 16.91 -7.05
C HIS A 15 -10.55 17.14 -6.86
N GLY A 16 -10.94 17.70 -5.72
CA GLY A 16 -12.34 17.82 -5.33
C GLY A 16 -13.00 16.44 -5.19
N ASP A 17 -14.06 16.22 -5.94
CA ASP A 17 -14.84 14.99 -6.00
C ASP A 17 -14.32 13.98 -7.06
N ILE A 18 -13.30 14.35 -7.83
CA ILE A 18 -12.73 13.51 -8.89
C ILE A 18 -11.50 12.78 -8.40
N ILE A 19 -11.49 11.46 -8.60
CA ILE A 19 -10.37 10.56 -8.41
C ILE A 19 -9.92 10.12 -9.81
N HIS A 20 -8.63 10.22 -10.14
CA HIS A 20 -8.13 9.73 -11.40
C HIS A 20 -6.95 8.77 -11.23
N CYS A 21 -6.92 7.75 -12.08
CA CYS A 21 -5.82 6.80 -12.15
C CYS A 21 -4.63 7.44 -12.87
N THR A 22 -3.46 7.44 -12.24
CA THR A 22 -2.25 8.04 -12.83
C THR A 22 -1.67 7.24 -14.01
N LYS A 23 -2.04 5.95 -14.15
CA LYS A 23 -1.55 5.07 -15.22
C LYS A 23 -2.43 5.10 -16.47
N CYS A 24 -3.75 4.93 -16.32
CA CYS A 24 -4.66 4.88 -17.48
C CYS A 24 -5.48 6.16 -17.68
N GLY A 25 -5.38 7.14 -16.79
CA GLY A 25 -6.07 8.44 -16.89
C GLY A 25 -7.57 8.42 -16.62
N ARG A 26 -8.19 7.24 -16.44
CA ARG A 26 -9.64 7.14 -16.18
C ARG A 26 -10.00 7.81 -14.87
N LYS A 27 -11.19 8.44 -14.89
CA LYS A 27 -11.68 9.28 -13.81
C LYS A 27 -12.92 8.68 -13.17
N ILE A 28 -13.03 8.85 -11.86
CA ILE A 28 -14.13 8.37 -11.04
C ILE A 28 -14.59 9.56 -10.20
N ARG A 29 -15.88 9.83 -10.18
CA ARG A 29 -16.48 10.85 -9.32
C ARG A 29 -17.02 10.24 -8.04
N HIS A 30 -16.69 10.84 -6.91
CA HIS A 30 -17.29 10.53 -5.61
C HIS A 30 -18.48 11.47 -5.38
N LEU A 31 -19.69 10.94 -5.46
CA LEU A 31 -20.92 11.69 -5.33
C LEU A 31 -21.21 12.08 -3.87
N PRO A 32 -22.03 13.13 -3.63
CA PRO A 32 -22.51 13.47 -2.27
C PRO A 32 -23.26 12.31 -1.59
N THR A 33 -23.89 11.42 -2.37
CA THR A 33 -24.54 10.18 -1.91
C THR A 33 -23.57 9.12 -1.41
N LYS A 34 -22.25 9.34 -1.50
CA LYS A 34 -21.14 8.39 -1.23
C LYS A 34 -20.95 7.33 -2.31
N GLU A 35 -21.72 7.39 -3.39
CA GLU A 35 -21.56 6.51 -4.53
C GLU A 35 -20.37 6.94 -5.40
N LEU A 36 -19.82 5.98 -6.12
CA LEU A 36 -18.76 6.16 -7.10
C LEU A 36 -19.36 6.05 -8.50
N GLN A 37 -19.03 6.98 -9.38
CA GLN A 37 -19.47 7.00 -10.76
C GLN A 37 -18.28 7.22 -11.70
N GLY A 38 -18.15 6.41 -12.74
CA GLY A 38 -17.17 6.66 -13.79
C GLY A 38 -17.47 7.95 -14.54
N VAL A 39 -16.43 8.70 -14.92
CA VAL A 39 -16.55 9.87 -15.79
C VAL A 39 -16.16 9.40 -17.19
N ASP A 40 -17.11 9.45 -18.12
CA ASP A 40 -16.95 8.97 -19.50
C ASP A 40 -16.54 7.48 -19.61
N CYS A 41 -16.86 6.68 -18.59
CA CYS A 41 -16.62 5.24 -18.56
C CYS A 41 -17.52 4.55 -17.52
N ASP A 42 -17.76 3.26 -17.68
CA ASP A 42 -18.42 2.46 -16.66
C ASP A 42 -17.45 2.15 -15.53
N PHE A 43 -17.88 2.38 -14.28
CA PHE A 43 -17.12 2.00 -13.09
C PHE A 43 -17.81 0.84 -12.37
N PRO A 44 -17.12 -0.28 -12.11
CA PRO A 44 -17.77 -1.51 -11.67
C PRO A 44 -18.19 -1.52 -10.18
N HIS A 45 -17.75 -0.54 -9.39
CA HIS A 45 -18.00 -0.51 -7.96
C HIS A 45 -18.88 0.68 -7.57
N ARG A 46 -19.96 0.42 -6.85
CA ARG A 46 -20.89 1.47 -6.43
C ARG A 46 -20.34 2.29 -5.26
N PHE A 47 -19.67 1.64 -4.31
CA PHE A 47 -19.14 2.29 -3.11
C PHE A 47 -17.63 2.06 -2.98
N VAL A 48 -17.00 2.88 -2.13
CA VAL A 48 -15.57 2.72 -1.77
C VAL A 48 -15.32 1.36 -1.11
N ALA A 49 -16.28 0.85 -0.32
CA ALA A 49 -16.18 -0.47 0.30
C ALA A 49 -16.10 -1.57 -0.76
N ASP A 50 -16.99 -1.57 -1.76
CA ASP A 50 -16.99 -2.58 -2.83
C ASP A 50 -15.66 -2.58 -3.59
N TRP A 51 -15.11 -1.37 -3.86
CA TRP A 51 -13.81 -1.24 -4.50
C TRP A 51 -12.67 -1.74 -3.60
N TYR A 52 -12.77 -1.48 -2.30
CA TYR A 52 -11.80 -1.97 -1.32
C TYR A 52 -11.80 -3.51 -1.24
N ASP A 53 -12.96 -4.13 -1.17
CA ASP A 53 -13.11 -5.60 -1.10
C ASP A 53 -12.58 -6.26 -2.39
N TRP A 54 -12.95 -5.70 -3.55
CA TRP A 54 -12.40 -6.14 -4.82
C TRP A 54 -10.87 -5.99 -4.88
N GLN A 55 -10.32 -4.85 -4.42
CA GLN A 55 -8.88 -4.61 -4.39
C GLN A 55 -8.15 -5.62 -3.49
N SER A 56 -8.72 -5.95 -2.33
CA SER A 56 -8.17 -6.94 -1.41
C SER A 56 -8.16 -8.33 -2.06
N SER A 57 -9.25 -8.71 -2.71
CA SER A 57 -9.33 -9.94 -3.49
C SER A 57 -8.32 -9.96 -4.63
N TYR A 58 -8.15 -8.85 -5.36
CA TYR A 58 -7.16 -8.73 -6.43
C TYR A 58 -5.74 -9.03 -5.92
N ILE A 59 -5.35 -8.45 -4.78
CA ILE A 59 -4.03 -8.69 -4.19
C ILE A 59 -3.90 -10.14 -3.71
N ASN A 60 -4.94 -10.71 -3.10
CA ASN A 60 -4.93 -12.10 -2.66
C ASN A 60 -4.71 -13.13 -3.78
N HIS A 61 -5.06 -12.78 -5.01
CA HIS A 61 -4.87 -13.64 -6.18
C HIS A 61 -3.65 -13.23 -7.04
N THR A 62 -2.93 -12.17 -6.64
CA THR A 62 -1.71 -11.75 -7.35
C THR A 62 -0.54 -12.62 -6.95
N ASN A 63 0.23 -13.10 -7.94
CA ASN A 63 1.50 -13.80 -7.71
C ASN A 63 2.59 -12.75 -7.46
N LEU A 64 2.88 -12.49 -6.19
CA LEU A 64 3.85 -11.46 -5.81
C LEU A 64 5.29 -11.89 -6.06
N THR A 65 5.59 -13.19 -5.99
CA THR A 65 6.95 -13.73 -6.18
C THR A 65 7.46 -13.54 -7.62
N GLU A 66 6.57 -13.31 -8.59
CA GLU A 66 6.92 -12.95 -9.96
C GLU A 66 7.16 -11.43 -10.17
N LEU A 67 6.81 -10.59 -9.21
CA LEU A 67 6.85 -9.12 -9.33
C LEU A 67 8.06 -8.52 -8.58
N THR A 68 9.25 -9.02 -8.88
CA THR A 68 10.48 -8.71 -8.13
C THR A 68 11.51 -7.86 -8.88
N GLU A 69 11.38 -7.73 -10.21
CA GLU A 69 12.39 -7.04 -11.04
C GLU A 69 12.36 -5.53 -10.90
N ALA A 70 11.17 -4.95 -10.78
CA ALA A 70 10.98 -3.49 -10.69
C ALA A 70 10.08 -3.11 -9.53
N PRO A 71 10.25 -1.90 -8.95
CA PRO A 71 9.36 -1.44 -7.89
C PRO A 71 7.95 -1.25 -8.42
N LEU A 72 6.98 -1.84 -7.73
CA LEU A 72 5.55 -1.68 -8.02
C LEU A 72 5.04 -0.29 -7.60
N TYR A 73 5.65 0.24 -6.55
CA TYR A 73 5.38 1.59 -6.04
C TYR A 73 6.67 2.24 -5.56
N THR A 74 6.81 3.53 -5.85
CA THR A 74 7.89 4.37 -5.32
C THR A 74 7.27 5.63 -4.72
N GLU A 75 7.58 5.90 -3.46
CA GLU A 75 7.03 7.02 -2.69
C GLU A 75 8.10 7.62 -1.78
N ASN A 76 7.86 8.84 -1.31
CA ASN A 76 8.71 9.47 -0.30
C ASN A 76 8.03 9.47 1.06
N ALA A 77 8.80 9.15 2.10
CA ALA A 77 8.33 9.18 3.47
C ALA A 77 9.45 9.60 4.43
N ARG A 78 9.06 10.20 5.55
CA ARG A 78 9.98 10.42 6.67
C ARG A 78 10.24 9.08 7.34
N CYS A 79 11.50 8.66 7.40
CA CYS A 79 11.94 7.45 8.08
C CYS A 79 12.48 7.77 9.47
N SER A 80 12.02 7.07 10.49
CA SER A 80 12.49 7.19 11.87
C SER A 80 12.60 5.82 12.53
N LEU A 81 13.59 5.66 13.39
CA LEU A 81 13.70 4.53 14.31
C LEU A 81 12.91 4.84 15.58
N VAL A 82 12.01 3.95 15.96
CA VAL A 82 11.27 4.05 17.22
C VAL A 82 12.02 3.27 18.29
N ILE A 83 12.54 3.99 19.28
CA ILE A 83 13.25 3.40 20.41
C ILE A 83 12.31 3.38 21.61
N PRO A 84 12.03 2.21 22.24
CA PRO A 84 11.18 2.13 23.42
C PRO A 84 11.66 3.08 24.52
N ASN A 85 10.72 3.79 25.16
CA ASN A 85 10.98 4.74 26.24
C ASN A 85 11.91 5.93 25.90
N LYS A 86 12.17 6.18 24.59
CA LYS A 86 13.00 7.30 24.11
C LYS A 86 12.26 8.08 23.01
N ARG A 87 12.79 9.28 22.68
CA ARG A 87 12.33 10.02 21.51
C ARG A 87 12.72 9.25 20.23
N LYS A 88 11.83 9.31 19.24
CA LYS A 88 12.12 8.75 17.91
C LYS A 88 13.38 9.37 17.32
N GLN A 89 14.26 8.54 16.84
CA GLN A 89 15.44 8.96 16.10
C GLN A 89 15.09 9.13 14.64
N LEU A 90 15.18 10.35 14.12
CA LEU A 90 15.01 10.60 12.69
C LEU A 90 16.21 10.03 11.93
N LEU A 91 15.96 9.17 10.96
CA LEU A 91 16.97 8.62 10.06
C LEU A 91 17.06 9.44 8.77
N ASN A 92 15.93 9.68 8.11
CA ASN A 92 15.85 10.49 6.90
C ASN A 92 14.51 11.23 6.85
N LYS A 93 14.53 12.52 6.47
CA LYS A 93 13.32 13.35 6.33
C LYS A 93 12.50 13.01 5.08
N GLU A 94 13.16 12.57 4.01
CA GLU A 94 12.60 12.28 2.69
C GLU A 94 13.21 11.00 2.12
N ALA A 95 13.07 9.89 2.86
CA ALA A 95 13.51 8.59 2.41
C ALA A 95 12.70 8.14 1.21
N THR A 96 13.37 7.57 0.22
CA THR A 96 12.70 6.87 -0.89
C THR A 96 12.25 5.50 -0.42
N VAL A 97 10.96 5.22 -0.54
CA VAL A 97 10.35 3.95 -0.18
C VAL A 97 9.86 3.25 -1.43
N GLN A 98 10.39 2.07 -1.69
CA GLN A 98 10.02 1.24 -2.83
C GLN A 98 9.40 -0.07 -2.34
N LEU A 99 8.27 -0.45 -2.94
CA LEU A 99 7.60 -1.72 -2.68
C LEU A 99 7.75 -2.62 -3.90
N TYR A 100 8.33 -3.78 -3.70
CA TYR A 100 8.42 -4.88 -4.67
C TYR A 100 7.47 -6.02 -4.25
N GLY A 101 7.33 -7.04 -5.07
CA GLY A 101 6.54 -8.20 -4.71
C GLY A 101 7.11 -9.01 -3.54
N ASP A 102 8.43 -8.96 -3.31
CA ASP A 102 9.16 -9.74 -2.32
C ASP A 102 9.82 -8.93 -1.20
N ARG A 103 9.92 -7.60 -1.33
CA ARG A 103 10.67 -6.76 -0.41
C ARG A 103 10.17 -5.31 -0.35
N ILE A 104 10.49 -4.63 0.74
CA ILE A 104 10.41 -3.18 0.89
C ILE A 104 11.84 -2.64 0.92
N VAL A 105 12.11 -1.58 0.15
CA VAL A 105 13.41 -0.90 0.16
C VAL A 105 13.19 0.52 0.66
N VAL A 106 13.97 0.94 1.64
CA VAL A 106 13.96 2.30 2.19
C VAL A 106 15.35 2.87 2.07
N ASP A 107 15.55 3.79 1.14
CA ASP A 107 16.86 4.25 0.68
C ASP A 107 17.74 3.03 0.28
N ASP A 108 18.83 2.78 1.02
CA ASP A 108 19.73 1.64 0.78
C ASP A 108 19.37 0.39 1.58
N ARG A 109 18.33 0.46 2.42
CA ARG A 109 17.94 -0.63 3.30
C ARG A 109 16.93 -1.55 2.66
N VAL A 110 17.34 -2.77 2.37
CA VAL A 110 16.48 -3.83 1.82
C VAL A 110 15.87 -4.65 2.96
N MET A 111 14.56 -4.80 2.96
CA MET A 111 13.79 -5.60 3.93
C MET A 111 12.94 -6.61 3.17
N PRO A 112 13.39 -7.87 3.03
CA PRO A 112 12.60 -8.94 2.40
C PRO A 112 11.30 -9.15 3.16
N LEU A 113 10.15 -9.29 2.48
CA LEU A 113 8.82 -9.42 3.10
C LEU A 113 8.67 -10.67 4.00
N GLY A 114 9.54 -11.65 3.83
CA GLY A 114 9.59 -12.83 4.70
C GLY A 114 10.12 -12.57 6.11
N GLU A 115 10.95 -11.55 6.31
CA GLU A 115 11.70 -11.33 7.55
C GLU A 115 10.99 -10.46 8.61
N PRO A 116 10.18 -9.42 8.27
CA PRO A 116 9.51 -8.63 9.29
C PRO A 116 8.60 -9.48 10.17
N GLY A 117 8.67 -9.24 11.47
CA GLY A 117 7.75 -9.84 12.43
C GLY A 117 6.33 -9.30 12.26
N ALA A 118 6.20 -8.03 11.87
CA ALA A 118 4.93 -7.40 11.55
C ALA A 118 5.11 -6.13 10.71
N VAL A 119 4.11 -5.84 9.89
CA VAL A 119 3.94 -4.60 9.14
C VAL A 119 2.54 -4.06 9.46
N VAL A 120 2.46 -2.86 10.06
CA VAL A 120 1.19 -2.34 10.62
C VAL A 120 0.96 -0.89 10.21
N VAL A 121 -0.29 -0.55 9.91
CA VAL A 121 -0.72 0.83 9.70
C VAL A 121 -0.98 1.51 11.04
N LEU A 122 -0.49 2.73 11.21
CA LEU A 122 -0.79 3.57 12.37
C LEU A 122 -1.41 4.90 11.91
N GLY A 123 -2.70 5.04 12.06
CA GLY A 123 -3.44 6.19 11.56
C GLY A 123 -3.52 6.21 10.03
N LYS A 124 -3.54 7.41 9.42
CA LYS A 124 -3.84 7.55 7.98
C LYS A 124 -2.65 7.28 7.05
N ASN A 125 -1.44 7.65 7.47
CA ASN A 125 -0.27 7.70 6.58
C ASN A 125 1.04 7.31 7.27
N LYS A 126 0.95 6.45 8.28
CA LYS A 126 2.12 5.92 8.98
C LYS A 126 2.15 4.41 8.84
N LEU A 127 3.32 3.89 8.52
CA LEU A 127 3.62 2.48 8.48
C LEU A 127 4.67 2.17 9.54
N HIS A 128 4.42 1.15 10.32
CA HIS A 128 5.38 0.57 11.24
C HIS A 128 5.86 -0.78 10.70
N ILE A 129 7.16 -0.96 10.63
CA ILE A 129 7.81 -2.20 10.20
C ILE A 129 8.66 -2.71 11.35
N TYR A 130 8.29 -3.86 11.88
CA TYR A 130 9.03 -4.58 12.92
C TYR A 130 10.04 -5.49 12.23
N PHE A 131 11.31 -5.08 12.20
CA PHE A 131 12.37 -5.79 11.50
C PHE A 131 13.50 -6.14 12.48
N GLY A 132 13.63 -7.43 12.80
CA GLY A 132 14.52 -7.89 13.84
C GLY A 132 14.17 -7.27 15.20
N LYS A 133 15.13 -6.55 15.80
CA LYS A 133 14.92 -5.82 17.06
C LYS A 133 14.56 -4.34 16.87
N GLU A 134 14.40 -3.92 15.64
CA GLU A 134 14.15 -2.52 15.30
C GLU A 134 12.69 -2.30 14.91
N LEU A 135 12.18 -1.14 15.25
CA LEU A 135 10.88 -0.64 14.80
C LEU A 135 11.11 0.60 13.94
N LEU A 136 10.96 0.44 12.64
CA LEU A 136 10.97 1.55 11.69
C LEU A 136 9.59 2.16 11.56
N GLN A 137 9.51 3.48 11.61
CA GLN A 137 8.30 4.23 11.29
C GLN A 137 8.52 5.02 10.01
N LEU A 138 7.70 4.74 9.01
CA LEU A 138 7.57 5.54 7.80
C LEU A 138 6.33 6.43 7.93
N LYS A 139 6.50 7.74 7.77
CA LYS A 139 5.40 8.71 7.75
C LYS A 139 5.42 9.45 6.42
N GLY A 140 4.50 9.10 5.54
CA GLY A 140 4.35 9.74 4.24
C GLY A 140 3.47 10.99 4.26
N GLY A 141 3.32 11.61 3.10
CA GLY A 141 2.41 12.70 2.84
C GLY A 141 0.93 12.25 2.78
N LYS A 142 0.05 13.17 2.37
CA LYS A 142 -1.41 12.90 2.28
C LYS A 142 -1.78 11.74 1.35
N ARG A 143 -0.95 11.47 0.34
CA ARG A 143 -1.17 10.43 -0.67
C ARG A 143 -0.52 9.09 -0.32
N PHE A 144 0.31 9.05 0.72
CA PHE A 144 0.97 7.82 1.14
C PHE A 144 -0.07 6.80 1.64
N ASN A 145 -0.19 5.70 0.93
CA ASN A 145 -1.11 4.63 1.29
C ASN A 145 -0.36 3.51 2.01
N ALA A 146 -0.33 3.59 3.35
CA ALA A 146 0.35 2.59 4.17
C ALA A 146 -0.28 1.19 4.09
N LEU A 147 -1.58 1.10 3.78
CA LEU A 147 -2.32 -0.16 3.76
C LEU A 147 -1.82 -1.13 2.68
N LYS A 148 -1.36 -0.61 1.51
CA LYS A 148 -0.81 -1.48 0.46
C LYS A 148 0.38 -2.31 0.94
N TYR A 149 1.25 -1.74 1.78
CA TYR A 149 2.41 -2.46 2.35
C TYR A 149 1.98 -3.61 3.24
N VAL A 150 0.90 -3.42 4.01
CA VAL A 150 0.32 -4.46 4.87
C VAL A 150 -0.30 -5.57 4.03
N HIS A 151 -1.06 -5.23 3.00
CA HIS A 151 -1.66 -6.21 2.09
C HIS A 151 -0.59 -7.04 1.37
N PHE A 152 0.46 -6.40 0.85
CA PHE A 152 1.57 -7.11 0.21
C PHE A 152 2.33 -8.01 1.19
N PHE A 153 2.58 -7.54 2.41
CA PHE A 153 3.21 -8.35 3.45
C PHE A 153 2.40 -9.61 3.77
N HIS A 154 1.10 -9.48 3.99
CA HIS A 154 0.24 -10.63 4.28
C HIS A 154 0.12 -11.56 3.09
N ARG A 155 -0.07 -11.01 1.88
CA ARG A 155 -0.14 -11.84 0.67
C ARG A 155 1.16 -12.62 0.45
N TYR A 156 2.32 -11.98 0.61
CA TYR A 156 3.60 -12.66 0.47
C TYR A 156 3.76 -13.79 1.50
N LYS A 157 3.38 -13.55 2.75
CA LYS A 157 3.42 -14.58 3.81
C LYS A 157 2.51 -15.76 3.47
N ASN A 158 1.29 -15.51 3.01
CA ASN A 158 0.34 -16.55 2.63
C ASN A 158 0.84 -17.33 1.41
N GLU A 159 1.34 -16.65 0.39
CA GLU A 159 1.86 -17.28 -0.83
C GLU A 159 3.05 -18.20 -0.52
N THR A 160 4.00 -17.74 0.29
CA THR A 160 5.19 -18.51 0.66
C THR A 160 4.90 -19.64 1.67
N ALA A 161 3.84 -19.52 2.48
CA ALA A 161 3.40 -20.56 3.39
C ALA A 161 2.48 -21.60 2.72
N GLY A 162 2.09 -21.38 1.44
CA GLY A 162 1.10 -22.20 0.76
C GLY A 162 -0.32 -22.04 1.32
N ASP A 163 -0.58 -20.97 2.05
CA ASP A 163 -1.86 -20.65 2.65
C ASP A 163 -2.58 -19.61 1.79
N ASN A 164 -3.79 -19.95 1.35
CA ASN A 164 -4.65 -19.06 0.57
C ASN A 164 -5.71 -18.35 1.45
N ASN A 165 -5.51 -18.31 2.76
CA ASN A 165 -6.41 -17.60 3.66
C ASN A 165 -6.49 -16.12 3.30
N GLU A 166 -7.71 -15.59 3.28
CA GLU A 166 -7.95 -14.17 3.12
C GLU A 166 -7.26 -13.37 4.23
N PHE A 167 -6.95 -12.10 3.95
CA PHE A 167 -6.43 -11.21 4.98
C PHE A 167 -7.36 -11.23 6.18
N LEU A 168 -6.85 -11.64 7.34
CA LEU A 168 -7.56 -11.43 8.59
C LEU A 168 -7.77 -9.91 8.70
N GLY A 169 -9.03 -9.51 8.65
CA GLY A 169 -9.43 -8.12 8.50
C GLY A 169 -8.73 -7.20 9.49
N LEU A 170 -8.35 -6.03 8.99
CA LEU A 170 -7.93 -4.89 9.82
C LEU A 170 -9.16 -4.18 10.37
#